data_3ffc94782e6aecaa50e6620b44b72593
#
_entry.id   3ffc94782e6aecaa50e6620b44b72593
#
_cell.length_a   1.000
_cell.length_b   1.000
_cell.length_c   1.000
_cell.angle_alpha   90.00
_cell.angle_beta   90.00
_cell.angle_gamma   90.00
#
_symmetry.space_group_name_H-M   'P 1'
#
loop_
_entity.id
_entity.type
_entity.pdbx_description
1 polymer ?
#
loop_
_entity_poly.entity_id
_entity_poly.type
_entity_poly.pdbx_seq_one_letter_code
_entity_poly.pdbx_strand_id
1 'polypeptide(L)'
;MANHTKTVTLTDLQQQILSNDLYNDTDNSGIDKWIQDAVDGKINNCWKRMQRSWTDKLMNDSSFTDPIPSNQEDFVKLVLARSDYKNRKARDDSNTILQKFTKGEKIVESKSE
;
A
#
# COMPACT_ATOMS: atom_id res chain seq x y z
N MET A 1 -16.49 -10.84 -3.03
CA MET A 1 -15.57 -9.70 -3.00
C MET A 1 -15.45 -9.10 -4.39
N ALA A 2 -15.54 -7.79 -4.49
CA ALA A 2 -15.48 -7.14 -5.80
C ALA A 2 -14.05 -7.10 -6.33
N ASN A 3 -13.91 -7.20 -7.64
CA ASN A 3 -12.63 -7.06 -8.30
C ASN A 3 -12.50 -5.63 -8.84
N HIS A 4 -11.29 -5.12 -8.80
CA HIS A 4 -10.99 -3.79 -9.31
C HIS A 4 -9.98 -3.92 -10.43
N THR A 5 -10.39 -3.60 -11.66
CA THR A 5 -9.50 -3.67 -12.81
C THR A 5 -8.74 -2.36 -12.93
N LYS A 6 -7.42 -2.45 -13.00
CA LYS A 6 -6.54 -1.31 -13.18
C LYS A 6 -5.83 -1.43 -14.51
N THR A 7 -5.66 -0.30 -15.19
CA THR A 7 -5.08 -0.27 -16.51
C THR A 7 -3.69 0.34 -16.45
N VAL A 8 -2.74 -0.28 -17.15
CA VAL A 8 -1.39 0.25 -17.34
C VAL A 8 -1.23 0.62 -18.79
N THR A 9 -0.79 1.85 -19.05
CA THR A 9 -0.60 2.35 -20.41
C THR A 9 0.88 2.51 -20.69
N LEU A 10 1.33 1.93 -21.80
CA LEU A 10 2.70 2.03 -22.24
C LEU A 10 2.76 2.73 -23.60
N THR A 11 3.76 3.55 -23.80
CA THR A 11 4.04 4.07 -25.15
C THR A 11 4.69 2.98 -26.00
N ASP A 12 4.68 3.16 -27.31
CA ASP A 12 5.35 2.22 -28.21
C ASP A 12 6.83 2.06 -27.84
N LEU A 13 7.49 3.15 -27.50
CA LEU A 13 8.90 3.11 -27.12
C LEU A 13 9.11 2.30 -25.84
N GLN A 14 8.25 2.52 -24.85
CA GLN A 14 8.35 1.78 -23.59
C GLN A 14 8.14 0.30 -23.80
N GLN A 15 7.17 -0.07 -24.63
CA GLN A 15 6.92 -1.47 -24.93
C GLN A 15 8.11 -2.11 -25.63
N GLN A 16 8.72 -1.40 -26.56
CA GLN A 16 9.92 -1.89 -27.26
C GLN A 16 11.07 -2.11 -26.30
N ILE A 17 11.24 -1.19 -25.34
CA ILE A 17 12.28 -1.32 -24.31
C ILE A 17 12.03 -2.57 -23.46
N LEU A 18 10.80 -2.77 -23.04
CA LEU A 18 10.46 -3.95 -22.24
C LEU A 18 10.67 -5.24 -23.03
N SER A 19 10.32 -5.23 -24.31
CA SER A 19 10.50 -6.41 -25.15
C SER A 19 11.98 -6.77 -25.32
N ASN A 20 12.87 -5.82 -25.20
CA ASN A 20 14.29 -6.09 -25.27
C ASN A 20 14.78 -6.97 -24.11
N ASP A 21 14.23 -6.75 -22.92
CA ASP A 21 14.66 -7.47 -21.73
C ASP A 21 13.73 -8.61 -21.33
N LEU A 22 12.48 -8.50 -21.69
CA LEU A 22 11.46 -9.49 -21.30
C LEU A 22 11.10 -10.35 -22.50
N TYR A 23 10.01 -11.10 -22.37
CA TYR A 23 9.54 -11.92 -23.47
C TYR A 23 9.13 -11.04 -24.64
N ASN A 24 9.59 -11.40 -25.81
CA ASN A 24 9.28 -10.68 -27.03
C ASN A 24 8.19 -11.44 -27.78
N ASP A 25 6.99 -11.41 -27.26
CA ASP A 25 5.87 -12.10 -27.84
C ASP A 25 5.14 -11.20 -28.83
N THR A 26 4.68 -11.79 -29.92
CA THR A 26 3.90 -11.04 -30.91
C THR A 26 2.57 -10.59 -30.33
N ASP A 27 2.06 -11.31 -29.35
CA ASP A 27 0.81 -10.95 -28.68
C ASP A 27 1.02 -10.25 -27.35
N ASN A 28 2.26 -9.96 -26.98
CA ASN A 28 2.63 -9.25 -25.75
C ASN A 28 2.24 -9.96 -24.45
N SER A 29 1.92 -11.25 -24.53
CA SER A 29 1.47 -11.97 -23.34
C SER A 29 2.56 -12.07 -22.27
N GLY A 30 3.82 -12.13 -22.68
CA GLY A 30 4.95 -12.15 -21.75
C GLY A 30 5.05 -10.86 -20.95
N ILE A 31 4.81 -9.73 -21.61
CA ILE A 31 4.83 -8.42 -20.93
C ILE A 31 3.64 -8.31 -19.99
N ASP A 32 2.46 -8.73 -20.42
CA ASP A 32 1.26 -8.71 -19.58
C ASP A 32 1.47 -9.55 -18.32
N LYS A 33 2.05 -10.74 -18.48
CA LYS A 33 2.33 -11.60 -17.35
C LYS A 33 3.33 -10.95 -16.41
N TRP A 34 4.37 -10.32 -16.93
CA TRP A 34 5.34 -9.64 -16.09
C TRP A 34 4.69 -8.53 -15.27
N ILE A 35 3.82 -7.74 -15.88
CA ILE A 35 3.11 -6.67 -15.18
C ILE A 35 2.27 -7.26 -14.05
N GLN A 36 1.52 -8.32 -14.33
CA GLN A 36 0.69 -8.95 -13.32
C GLN A 36 1.54 -9.50 -12.17
N ASP A 37 2.64 -10.17 -12.49
CA ASP A 37 3.53 -10.73 -11.47
C ASP A 37 4.18 -9.62 -10.63
N ALA A 38 4.52 -8.49 -11.23
CA ALA A 38 5.08 -7.36 -10.51
C ALA A 38 4.06 -6.77 -9.52
N VAL A 39 2.80 -6.65 -9.96
CA VAL A 39 1.74 -6.17 -9.08
C VAL A 39 1.50 -7.15 -7.95
N ASP A 40 1.43 -8.44 -8.25
CA ASP A 40 1.23 -9.47 -7.24
C ASP A 40 2.35 -9.45 -6.20
N GLY A 41 3.60 -9.29 -6.64
CA GLY A 41 4.74 -9.19 -5.75
C GLY A 41 4.65 -7.97 -4.84
N LYS A 42 4.24 -6.84 -5.40
CA LYS A 42 4.06 -5.62 -4.61
C LYS A 42 2.95 -5.79 -3.58
N ILE A 43 1.84 -6.40 -3.98
CA ILE A 43 0.73 -6.68 -3.06
C ILE A 43 1.21 -7.56 -1.92
N ASN A 44 1.96 -8.61 -2.23
CA ASN A 44 2.47 -9.52 -1.21
C ASN A 44 3.40 -8.81 -0.23
N ASN A 45 4.27 -7.93 -0.72
CA ASN A 45 5.15 -7.17 0.15
C ASN A 45 4.38 -6.19 1.02
N CYS A 46 3.36 -5.54 0.46
CA CYS A 46 2.49 -4.66 1.23
C CYS A 46 1.73 -5.42 2.31
N TRP A 47 1.25 -6.62 1.97
CA TRP A 47 0.57 -7.48 2.92
C TRP A 47 1.48 -7.87 4.09
N LYS A 48 2.72 -8.26 3.79
CA LYS A 48 3.66 -8.64 4.85
C LYS A 48 3.94 -7.49 5.81
N ARG A 49 4.07 -6.27 5.28
CA ARG A 49 4.27 -5.10 6.13
C ARG A 49 3.04 -4.81 6.98
N MET A 50 1.85 -4.91 6.39
CA MET A 50 0.61 -4.70 7.12
C MET A 50 0.45 -5.72 8.23
N GLN A 51 0.70 -7.00 7.91
CA GLN A 51 0.59 -8.07 8.89
C GLN A 51 1.54 -7.86 10.06
N ARG A 52 2.79 -7.52 9.77
CA ARG A 52 3.79 -7.30 10.83
C ARG A 52 3.43 -6.11 11.70
N SER A 53 3.11 -4.99 11.08
CA SER A 53 2.81 -3.76 11.82
C SER A 53 1.60 -3.93 12.72
N TRP A 54 0.53 -4.52 12.18
CA TRP A 54 -0.70 -4.63 12.92
C TRP A 54 -0.70 -5.77 13.92
N THR A 55 0.05 -6.84 13.67
CA THR A 55 0.23 -7.88 14.68
C THR A 55 0.90 -7.30 15.92
N ASP A 56 1.98 -6.53 15.73
CA ASP A 56 2.64 -5.87 16.85
C ASP A 56 1.68 -4.94 17.59
N LYS A 57 0.94 -4.14 16.86
CA LYS A 57 0.04 -3.17 17.46
C LYS A 57 -1.07 -3.85 18.25
N LEU A 58 -1.66 -4.91 17.70
CA LEU A 58 -2.71 -5.66 18.38
C LEU A 58 -2.18 -6.37 19.62
N MET A 59 -0.99 -6.95 19.54
CA MET A 59 -0.39 -7.64 20.69
C MET A 59 -0.04 -6.69 21.82
N ASN A 60 0.20 -5.43 21.52
CA ASN A 60 0.53 -4.42 22.53
C ASN A 60 -0.67 -3.58 22.96
N ASP A 61 -1.86 -3.88 22.45
CA ASP A 61 -3.08 -3.17 22.79
C ASP A 61 -3.82 -3.95 23.86
N SER A 62 -3.76 -3.48 25.10
CA SER A 62 -4.40 -4.17 26.22
C SER A 62 -5.91 -4.23 26.12
N SER A 63 -6.51 -3.37 25.31
CA SER A 63 -7.97 -3.39 25.10
C SER A 63 -8.40 -4.41 24.05
N PHE A 64 -7.47 -4.94 23.27
CA PHE A 64 -7.77 -5.96 22.27
C PHE A 64 -7.58 -7.34 22.91
N THR A 65 -8.67 -8.05 23.10
CA THR A 65 -8.66 -9.36 23.78
C THR A 65 -9.03 -10.51 22.88
N ASP A 66 -9.49 -10.23 21.65
CA ASP A 66 -9.88 -11.26 20.70
C ASP A 66 -8.66 -11.92 20.07
N PRO A 67 -8.80 -13.16 19.57
CA PRO A 67 -7.72 -13.79 18.83
C PRO A 67 -7.42 -13.01 17.56
N ILE A 68 -6.13 -12.98 17.19
CA ILE A 68 -5.71 -12.37 15.93
C ILE A 68 -5.98 -13.39 14.80
N PRO A 69 -6.77 -13.01 13.77
CA PRO A 69 -7.06 -13.93 12.67
C PRO A 69 -5.80 -14.37 11.95
N SER A 70 -5.74 -15.66 11.57
CA SER A 70 -4.61 -16.18 10.83
C SER A 70 -4.78 -16.06 9.32
N ASN A 71 -6.00 -15.93 8.82
CA ASN A 71 -6.19 -15.79 7.39
C ASN A 71 -6.20 -14.32 6.99
N GLN A 72 -5.78 -14.08 5.75
CA GLN A 72 -5.57 -12.73 5.25
C GLN A 72 -6.84 -11.90 5.22
N GLU A 73 -7.93 -12.48 4.74
CA GLU A 73 -9.18 -11.75 4.58
C GLU A 73 -9.71 -11.25 5.92
N ASP A 74 -9.75 -12.12 6.91
CA ASP A 74 -10.27 -11.75 8.23
C ASP A 74 -9.36 -10.78 8.94
N PHE A 75 -8.05 -10.95 8.77
CA PHE A 75 -7.08 -10.01 9.35
C PHE A 75 -7.28 -8.61 8.77
N VAL A 76 -7.39 -8.50 7.45
CA VAL A 76 -7.59 -7.20 6.80
C VAL A 76 -8.91 -6.57 7.24
N LYS A 77 -9.97 -7.36 7.30
CA LYS A 77 -11.27 -6.86 7.75
C LYS A 77 -11.20 -6.33 9.18
N LEU A 78 -10.52 -7.05 10.06
CA LEU A 78 -10.35 -6.62 11.44
C LEU A 78 -9.63 -5.27 11.50
N VAL A 79 -8.53 -5.15 10.79
CA VAL A 79 -7.72 -3.93 10.81
C VAL A 79 -8.50 -2.74 10.25
N LEU A 80 -9.15 -2.94 9.10
CA LEU A 80 -9.88 -1.84 8.45
C LEU A 80 -11.06 -1.35 9.29
N ALA A 81 -11.61 -2.20 10.15
CA ALA A 81 -12.74 -1.83 11.00
C ALA A 81 -12.33 -1.05 12.25
N ARG A 82 -11.05 -0.98 12.55
CA ARG A 82 -10.57 -0.29 13.76
C ARG A 82 -10.65 1.22 13.60
N SER A 83 -10.99 1.89 14.69
CA SER A 83 -11.09 3.35 14.68
C SER A 83 -9.71 4.03 14.51
N ASP A 84 -8.64 3.33 14.84
CA ASP A 84 -7.29 3.87 14.73
C ASP A 84 -6.62 3.52 13.41
N TYR A 85 -7.33 2.86 12.47
CA TYR A 85 -6.77 2.55 11.18
C TYR A 85 -6.64 3.81 10.33
N LYS A 86 -5.47 3.97 9.71
CA LYS A 86 -5.23 5.04 8.73
C LYS A 86 -4.53 4.44 7.51
N ASN A 87 -5.03 4.77 6.32
CA ASN A 87 -4.35 4.36 5.10
C ASN A 87 -3.09 5.23 4.90
N ARG A 88 -2.35 4.95 3.83
CA ARG A 88 -1.08 5.66 3.59
C ARG A 88 -1.27 7.17 3.53
N LYS A 89 -2.28 7.63 2.82
CA LYS A 89 -2.50 9.07 2.68
C LYS A 89 -2.77 9.72 4.03
N ALA A 90 -3.63 9.10 4.84
CA ALA A 90 -3.96 9.64 6.16
C ALA A 90 -2.73 9.65 7.09
N ARG A 91 -1.88 8.60 7.01
CA ARG A 91 -0.65 8.55 7.80
C ARG A 91 0.32 9.65 7.37
N ASP A 92 0.46 9.85 6.06
CA ASP A 92 1.36 10.87 5.54
C ASP A 92 0.90 12.27 5.93
N ASP A 93 -0.40 12.53 5.86
CA ASP A 93 -0.96 13.82 6.27
C ASP A 93 -0.70 14.09 7.75
N SER A 94 -0.88 13.09 8.61
CA SER A 94 -0.61 13.22 10.04
C SER A 94 0.87 13.47 10.30
N ASN A 95 1.75 12.76 9.61
CA ASN A 95 3.19 12.92 9.78
C ASN A 95 3.65 14.30 9.33
N THR A 96 3.08 14.84 8.28
CA THR A 96 3.41 16.17 7.79
C THR A 96 3.09 17.22 8.87
N ILE A 97 1.94 17.11 9.52
CA ILE A 97 1.56 18.02 10.59
C ILE A 97 2.53 17.90 11.76
N LEU A 98 2.87 16.68 12.17
CA LEU A 98 3.81 16.44 13.25
C LEU A 98 5.19 17.00 12.96
N GLN A 99 5.65 16.86 11.72
CA GLN A 99 6.95 17.39 11.32
C GLN A 99 6.99 18.90 11.41
N LYS A 100 5.92 19.58 11.05
CA LYS A 100 5.83 21.02 11.16
C LYS A 100 5.93 21.47 12.62
N PHE A 101 5.23 20.81 13.51
CA PHE A 101 5.33 21.08 14.95
C PHE A 101 6.75 20.87 15.46
N THR A 102 7.36 19.76 15.08
CA THR A 102 8.69 19.41 15.56
C THR A 102 9.72 20.44 15.13
N LYS A 103 9.57 21.01 13.94
CA LYS A 103 10.48 22.03 13.42
C LYS A 103 10.17 23.43 13.94
N GLY A 104 9.12 23.56 14.75
CA GLY A 104 8.74 24.87 15.25
C GLY A 104 7.99 25.73 14.26
N GLU A 105 7.57 25.17 13.16
CA GLU A 105 6.80 25.88 12.15
C GLU A 105 5.37 26.09 12.62
N LYS A 106 4.81 27.21 12.24
CA LYS A 106 3.42 27.47 12.55
C LYS A 106 2.54 26.80 11.50
N ILE A 107 1.57 26.04 11.99
CA ILE A 107 0.64 25.36 11.11
C ILE A 107 -0.43 26.32 10.58
N VAL A 108 -0.70 27.30 11.41
CA VAL A 108 -1.65 28.35 11.05
C VAL A 108 -0.91 29.51 10.44
N GLU A 109 -1.28 30.02 9.45
CA GLU A 109 -0.71 31.19 8.94
C GLU A 109 -0.23 31.10 7.65
N SER A 110 -0.22 30.72 8.06
CA SER A 110 0.10 30.36 7.23
C SER A 110 0.61 30.57 6.62
N LYS A 111 0.74 30.85 7.29
CA LYS A 111 1.19 31.04 7.22
C LYS A 111 1.81 31.43 7.36
N SER A 112 1.96 31.72 7.81
CA SER A 112 2.43 32.00 8.31
C SER A 112 2.84 32.43 8.74
N GLU A 113 2.91 32.90 9.27
CA GLU A 113 2.95 33.30 9.87
C GLU A 113 3.01 33.71 9.61
#